data_484bc39dfe5a6a12332bb380b560da46
#
_entry.id   484bc39dfe5a6a12332bb380b560da46
#
_cell.length_a   1.000
_cell.length_b   1.000
_cell.length_c   1.000
_cell.angle_alpha   90.00
_cell.angle_beta   90.00
_cell.angle_gamma   90.00
#
_symmetry.space_group_name_H-M   'P 1'
#
loop_
_entity.id
_entity.type
_entity.pdbx_description
1 polymer ?
#
loop_
_entity_poly.entity_id
_entity_poly.type
_entity_poly.pdbx_seq_one_letter_code
_entity_poly.pdbx_strand_id
1 'polypeptide(L)'
;PTNTGKTFQAIETMLSFDSGMIGFPLRLLAREVYDKIIQKVNPKKVALITGEEKIIPSDAKYFLCTVESMPIDKNLDFVGIDEIQMCFDHERGHIFTNRLLNLRGEKLTMFMGANTIKNIISKLDGNIEFINKDRLSKLIYNGHKKISRIERKSAIIAFSTEEVYAIAELIRRQKGGAAIVMGSLSPKTRNAQVDLYQSGDVDYLVATDAIGMGINMDLDYVYFSN
;
A
#
# COMPACT_ATOMS: atom_id res chain seq x y z
N PRO A 1 -11.51 -4.89 3.52
CA PRO A 1 -11.30 -3.57 4.15
C PRO A 1 -9.82 -3.24 4.32
N THR A 2 -9.47 -1.96 4.38
CA THR A 2 -8.15 -1.46 4.80
C THR A 2 -7.99 -1.59 6.31
N ASN A 3 -6.75 -1.47 6.83
CA ASN A 3 -6.44 -1.57 8.26
C ASN A 3 -6.99 -2.85 8.94
N THR A 4 -6.65 -4.00 8.37
CA THR A 4 -7.02 -5.34 8.87
C THR A 4 -5.82 -6.21 9.21
N GLY A 5 -4.59 -5.70 9.04
CA GLY A 5 -3.36 -6.45 9.23
C GLY A 5 -3.06 -7.50 8.15
N LYS A 6 -3.72 -7.46 6.98
CA LYS A 6 -3.51 -8.43 5.88
C LYS A 6 -2.06 -8.49 5.41
N THR A 7 -1.49 -7.33 5.10
CA THR A 7 -0.10 -7.21 4.62
C THR A 7 0.89 -7.73 5.67
N PHE A 8 0.67 -7.40 6.96
CA PHE A 8 1.50 -7.93 8.05
C PHE A 8 1.42 -9.46 8.12
N GLN A 9 0.21 -10.04 8.06
CA GLN A 9 0.03 -11.48 8.05
C GLN A 9 0.74 -12.14 6.86
N ALA A 10 0.64 -11.56 5.66
CA ALA A 10 1.31 -12.11 4.48
C ALA A 10 2.83 -12.11 4.65
N ILE A 11 3.40 -11.06 5.25
CA ILE A 11 4.84 -10.98 5.54
C ILE A 11 5.26 -12.09 6.51
N GLU A 12 4.57 -12.23 7.65
CA GLU A 12 4.88 -13.27 8.63
C GLU A 12 4.71 -14.68 8.02
N THR A 13 3.67 -14.88 7.20
CA THR A 13 3.46 -16.14 6.48
C THR A 13 4.60 -16.40 5.50
N MET A 14 5.01 -15.41 4.68
CA MET A 14 6.14 -15.55 3.76
C MET A 14 7.42 -15.96 4.49
N LEU A 15 7.72 -15.32 5.62
CA LEU A 15 8.92 -15.57 6.41
C LEU A 15 8.92 -16.94 7.12
N SER A 16 7.78 -17.62 7.20
CA SER A 16 7.68 -19.01 7.69
C SER A 16 8.06 -20.07 6.67
N PHE A 17 8.24 -19.69 5.39
CA PHE A 17 8.72 -20.52 4.31
C PHE A 17 10.21 -20.28 4.01
N ASP A 18 10.86 -21.21 3.34
CA ASP A 18 12.27 -21.10 2.96
C ASP A 18 12.53 -20.05 1.88
N SER A 19 11.52 -19.78 1.06
CA SER A 19 11.56 -18.76 0.00
C SER A 19 10.17 -18.16 -0.25
N GLY A 20 10.13 -16.90 -0.71
CA GLY A 20 8.85 -16.29 -1.00
C GLY A 20 8.94 -14.96 -1.71
N MET A 21 7.80 -14.52 -2.23
CA MET A 21 7.66 -13.23 -2.91
C MET A 21 6.34 -12.58 -2.57
N ILE A 22 6.34 -11.26 -2.39
CA ILE A 22 5.12 -10.47 -2.28
C ILE A 22 5.17 -9.33 -3.29
N GLY A 23 4.09 -9.22 -4.09
CA GLY A 23 3.83 -8.09 -4.97
C GLY A 23 2.94 -7.05 -4.31
N PHE A 24 3.39 -5.80 -4.32
CA PHE A 24 2.68 -4.65 -3.75
C PHE A 24 2.17 -3.73 -4.84
N PRO A 25 1.06 -3.01 -4.62
CA PRO A 25 0.50 -2.07 -5.59
C PRO A 25 1.37 -0.81 -5.78
N LEU A 26 2.21 -0.48 -4.78
CA LEU A 26 3.03 0.73 -4.78
C LEU A 26 4.48 0.46 -4.43
N ARG A 27 5.39 1.20 -5.09
CA ARG A 27 6.83 1.16 -4.83
C ARG A 27 7.18 1.52 -3.38
N LEU A 28 6.52 2.53 -2.83
CA LEU A 28 6.73 2.96 -1.45
C LEU A 28 6.42 1.86 -0.45
N LEU A 29 5.31 1.14 -0.66
CA LEU A 29 4.94 0.03 0.22
C LEU A 29 5.95 -1.12 0.12
N ALA A 30 6.38 -1.47 -1.10
CA ALA A 30 7.44 -2.47 -1.29
C ALA A 30 8.73 -2.07 -0.56
N ARG A 31 9.13 -0.80 -0.66
CA ARG A 31 10.32 -0.27 0.02
C ARG A 31 10.16 -0.24 1.53
N GLU A 32 9.04 0.23 2.06
CA GLU A 32 8.77 0.25 3.50
C GLU A 32 8.82 -1.16 4.11
N VAL A 33 8.21 -2.13 3.41
CA VAL A 33 8.24 -3.53 3.85
C VAL A 33 9.64 -4.10 3.77
N TYR A 34 10.41 -3.79 2.72
CA TYR A 34 11.82 -4.18 2.60
C TYR A 34 12.63 -3.66 3.79
N ASP A 35 12.53 -2.36 4.11
CA ASP A 35 13.27 -1.74 5.21
C ASP A 35 12.91 -2.36 6.58
N LYS A 36 11.66 -2.78 6.78
CA LYS A 36 11.22 -3.50 7.98
C LYS A 36 11.76 -4.94 8.03
N ILE A 37 11.79 -5.64 6.91
CA ILE A 37 12.21 -7.04 6.87
C ILE A 37 13.72 -7.18 7.05
N ILE A 38 14.54 -6.30 6.47
CA ILE A 38 16.02 -6.35 6.65
C ILE A 38 16.47 -6.09 8.08
N GLN A 39 15.59 -5.56 8.95
CA GLN A 39 15.85 -5.44 10.38
C GLN A 39 15.67 -6.77 11.13
N LYS A 40 14.87 -7.70 10.57
CA LYS A 40 14.53 -9.00 11.17
C LYS A 40 15.27 -10.16 10.51
N VAL A 41 15.60 -10.03 9.24
CA VAL A 41 16.20 -11.07 8.39
C VAL A 41 17.51 -10.56 7.79
N ASN A 42 18.50 -11.44 7.61
CA ASN A 42 19.77 -11.06 6.97
C ASN A 42 19.50 -10.36 5.61
N PRO A 43 19.99 -9.12 5.42
CA PRO A 43 19.78 -8.36 4.19
C PRO A 43 20.23 -9.07 2.90
N LYS A 44 21.24 -9.96 3.00
CA LYS A 44 21.68 -10.78 1.85
C LYS A 44 20.62 -11.79 1.35
N LYS A 45 19.60 -12.05 2.15
CA LYS A 45 18.49 -12.95 1.79
C LYS A 45 17.25 -12.21 1.25
N VAL A 46 17.27 -10.89 1.24
CA VAL A 46 16.08 -10.09 0.88
C VAL A 46 16.37 -9.26 -0.36
N ALA A 47 15.50 -9.36 -1.36
CA ALA A 47 15.55 -8.56 -2.57
C ALA A 47 14.42 -7.54 -2.60
N LEU A 48 14.69 -6.37 -3.18
CA LEU A 48 13.71 -5.36 -3.56
C LEU A 48 13.72 -5.18 -5.07
N ILE A 49 12.56 -5.31 -5.74
CA ILE A 49 12.45 -5.16 -7.19
C ILE A 49 11.27 -4.25 -7.51
N THR A 50 11.58 -3.05 -7.93
CA THR A 50 10.58 -2.07 -8.40
C THR A 50 11.00 -1.54 -9.77
N GLY A 51 10.16 -0.75 -10.42
CA GLY A 51 10.50 -0.11 -11.70
C GLY A 51 11.70 0.84 -11.62
N GLU A 52 12.00 1.38 -10.44
CA GLU A 52 13.06 2.37 -10.25
C GLU A 52 14.24 1.82 -9.45
N GLU A 53 14.03 0.82 -8.61
CA GLU A 53 15.05 0.32 -7.69
C GLU A 53 15.12 -1.20 -7.73
N LYS A 54 16.37 -1.70 -7.83
CA LYS A 54 16.66 -3.14 -7.83
C LYS A 54 17.79 -3.43 -6.87
N ILE A 55 17.49 -4.10 -5.77
CA ILE A 55 18.46 -4.65 -4.82
C ILE A 55 18.28 -6.16 -4.86
N ILE A 56 19.18 -6.89 -5.50
CA ILE A 56 19.06 -8.35 -5.69
C ILE A 56 20.37 -9.01 -5.27
N PRO A 57 20.51 -9.34 -3.97
CA PRO A 57 21.67 -10.12 -3.51
C PRO A 57 21.68 -11.52 -4.15
N SER A 58 22.87 -12.11 -4.32
CA SER A 58 23.03 -13.45 -4.90
C SER A 58 22.26 -14.54 -4.13
N ASP A 59 22.16 -14.37 -2.81
CA ASP A 59 21.55 -15.36 -1.90
C ASP A 59 20.09 -15.02 -1.56
N ALA A 60 19.46 -14.13 -2.35
CA ALA A 60 18.09 -13.69 -2.09
C ALA A 60 17.10 -14.84 -2.13
N LYS A 61 16.32 -14.97 -1.07
CA LYS A 61 15.25 -15.94 -0.88
C LYS A 61 13.88 -15.28 -0.80
N TYR A 62 13.83 -14.04 -0.33
CA TYR A 62 12.59 -13.28 -0.16
C TYR A 62 12.62 -12.08 -1.09
N PHE A 63 11.57 -11.92 -1.88
CA PHE A 63 11.46 -10.91 -2.92
C PHE A 63 10.28 -9.98 -2.62
N LEU A 64 10.57 -8.71 -2.43
CA LEU A 64 9.57 -7.66 -2.25
C LEU A 64 9.53 -6.83 -3.52
N CYS A 65 8.40 -6.87 -4.21
CA CYS A 65 8.29 -6.33 -5.56
C CYS A 65 7.09 -5.40 -5.69
N THR A 66 7.12 -4.49 -6.65
CA THR A 66 5.83 -4.05 -7.21
C THR A 66 5.25 -5.18 -8.05
N VAL A 67 3.93 -5.25 -8.17
CA VAL A 67 3.25 -6.34 -8.91
C VAL A 67 3.74 -6.41 -10.37
N GLU A 68 4.03 -5.26 -10.97
CA GLU A 68 4.60 -5.17 -12.32
C GLU A 68 5.99 -5.80 -12.44
N SER A 69 6.79 -5.66 -11.38
CA SER A 69 8.20 -6.08 -11.37
C SER A 69 8.41 -7.47 -10.79
N MET A 70 7.34 -8.20 -10.48
CA MET A 70 7.43 -9.57 -9.97
C MET A 70 8.07 -10.49 -11.01
N PRO A 71 9.21 -11.18 -10.70
CA PRO A 71 9.74 -12.25 -11.54
C PRO A 71 8.71 -13.39 -11.68
N ILE A 72 8.45 -13.81 -12.90
CA ILE A 72 7.46 -14.88 -13.19
C ILE A 72 8.10 -16.27 -13.38
N ASP A 73 9.40 -16.30 -13.45
CA ASP A 73 10.24 -17.48 -13.75
C ASP A 73 10.85 -18.15 -12.51
N LYS A 74 10.50 -17.62 -11.33
CA LYS A 74 11.04 -18.15 -10.06
C LYS A 74 10.09 -19.14 -9.41
N ASN A 75 10.60 -20.31 -9.09
CA ASN A 75 9.90 -21.28 -8.26
C ASN A 75 10.18 -20.95 -6.79
N LEU A 76 9.17 -20.49 -6.08
CA LEU A 76 9.24 -20.07 -4.69
C LEU A 76 8.15 -20.76 -3.89
N ASP A 77 8.42 -21.06 -2.63
CA ASP A 77 7.46 -21.72 -1.74
C ASP A 77 6.20 -20.89 -1.54
N PHE A 78 6.37 -19.60 -1.36
CA PHE A 78 5.27 -18.66 -1.09
C PHE A 78 5.20 -17.56 -2.15
N VAL A 79 3.98 -17.25 -2.60
CA VAL A 79 3.69 -16.05 -3.41
C VAL A 79 2.51 -15.31 -2.82
N GLY A 80 2.70 -14.01 -2.56
CA GLY A 80 1.66 -13.08 -2.12
C GLY A 80 1.41 -11.98 -3.13
N ILE A 81 0.14 -11.56 -3.31
CA ILE A 81 -0.22 -10.37 -4.09
C ILE A 81 -1.14 -9.51 -3.24
N ASP A 82 -0.69 -8.29 -2.96
CA ASP A 82 -1.48 -7.32 -2.20
C ASP A 82 -2.38 -6.49 -3.12
N GLU A 83 -3.54 -6.06 -2.58
CA GLU A 83 -4.58 -5.28 -3.27
C GLU A 83 -5.03 -5.93 -4.59
N ILE A 84 -5.29 -7.25 -4.58
CA ILE A 84 -5.62 -8.02 -5.80
C ILE A 84 -6.87 -7.52 -6.53
N GLN A 85 -7.78 -6.75 -5.87
CA GLN A 85 -8.90 -6.10 -6.56
C GLN A 85 -8.45 -5.06 -7.59
N MET A 86 -7.16 -4.66 -7.62
CA MET A 86 -6.58 -3.88 -8.70
C MET A 86 -6.68 -4.57 -10.08
N CYS A 87 -7.10 -5.83 -10.15
CA CYS A 87 -7.52 -6.46 -11.41
C CYS A 87 -8.61 -5.67 -12.16
N PHE A 88 -9.41 -4.85 -11.44
CA PHE A 88 -10.44 -3.98 -12.03
C PHE A 88 -9.93 -2.60 -12.44
N ASP A 89 -8.67 -2.28 -12.18
CA ASP A 89 -8.09 -1.01 -12.56
C ASP A 89 -7.97 -0.89 -14.08
N HIS A 90 -8.33 0.27 -14.66
CA HIS A 90 -8.35 0.46 -16.11
C HIS A 90 -6.97 0.43 -16.75
N GLU A 91 -5.95 0.91 -16.05
CA GLU A 91 -4.58 1.01 -16.59
C GLU A 91 -3.75 -0.22 -16.22
N ARG A 92 -3.77 -0.61 -14.95
CA ARG A 92 -2.88 -1.64 -14.38
C ARG A 92 -3.55 -3.00 -14.23
N GLY A 93 -4.88 -3.08 -14.40
CA GLY A 93 -5.66 -4.29 -14.11
C GLY A 93 -5.21 -5.52 -14.90
N HIS A 94 -4.75 -5.34 -16.14
CA HIS A 94 -4.24 -6.42 -16.97
C HIS A 94 -3.00 -7.11 -16.36
N ILE A 95 -2.13 -6.36 -15.65
CA ILE A 95 -0.95 -6.91 -14.98
C ILE A 95 -1.37 -7.73 -13.76
N PHE A 96 -2.24 -7.17 -12.91
CA PHE A 96 -2.76 -7.89 -11.74
C PHE A 96 -3.51 -9.15 -12.14
N THR A 97 -4.32 -9.09 -13.20
CA THR A 97 -5.01 -10.26 -13.77
C THR A 97 -4.03 -11.33 -14.25
N ASN A 98 -2.98 -10.92 -14.94
CA ASN A 98 -1.94 -11.88 -15.37
C ASN A 98 -1.31 -12.58 -14.17
N ARG A 99 -0.97 -11.86 -13.10
CA ARG A 99 -0.39 -12.45 -11.88
C ARG A 99 -1.40 -13.34 -11.15
N LEU A 100 -2.67 -12.90 -11.06
CA LEU A 100 -3.77 -13.68 -10.49
C LEU A 100 -3.95 -15.03 -11.19
N LEU A 101 -3.81 -15.07 -12.51
CA LEU A 101 -4.03 -16.30 -13.29
C LEU A 101 -2.80 -17.22 -13.35
N ASN A 102 -1.60 -16.66 -13.45
CA ASN A 102 -0.42 -17.40 -13.86
C ASN A 102 0.66 -17.54 -12.76
N LEU A 103 0.63 -16.76 -11.68
CA LEU A 103 1.69 -16.79 -10.66
C LEU A 103 1.23 -17.57 -9.43
N ARG A 104 2.01 -18.60 -9.06
CA ARG A 104 1.73 -19.45 -7.90
C ARG A 104 2.99 -19.71 -7.09
N GLY A 105 2.81 -19.83 -5.77
CA GLY A 105 3.81 -20.45 -4.89
C GLY A 105 3.70 -21.97 -4.93
N GLU A 106 4.81 -22.66 -4.78
CA GLU A 106 4.82 -24.13 -4.78
C GLU A 106 4.04 -24.71 -3.59
N LYS A 107 4.08 -24.03 -2.43
CA LYS A 107 3.40 -24.48 -1.21
C LYS A 107 2.15 -23.64 -0.91
N LEU A 108 2.24 -22.32 -1.09
CA LEU A 108 1.12 -21.41 -0.77
C LEU A 108 1.10 -20.20 -1.69
N THR A 109 -0.10 -19.88 -2.18
CA THR A 109 -0.38 -18.59 -2.82
C THR A 109 -1.40 -17.82 -1.98
N MET A 110 -1.12 -16.54 -1.69
CA MET A 110 -1.97 -15.70 -0.86
C MET A 110 -2.39 -14.42 -1.61
N PHE A 111 -3.67 -14.29 -1.90
CA PHE A 111 -4.23 -13.06 -2.47
C PHE A 111 -4.87 -12.22 -1.37
N MET A 112 -4.40 -10.99 -1.22
CA MET A 112 -4.93 -10.04 -0.25
C MET A 112 -5.71 -8.94 -0.96
N GLY A 113 -6.88 -8.60 -0.48
CA GLY A 113 -7.68 -7.57 -1.14
C GLY A 113 -9.04 -7.32 -0.50
N ALA A 114 -9.85 -6.54 -1.20
CA ALA A 114 -11.24 -6.29 -0.82
C ALA A 114 -12.15 -7.45 -1.24
N ASN A 115 -13.30 -7.61 -0.57
CA ASN A 115 -14.26 -8.68 -0.87
C ASN A 115 -14.87 -8.59 -2.27
N THR A 116 -14.74 -7.46 -2.97
CA THR A 116 -15.24 -7.27 -4.34
C THR A 116 -14.69 -8.28 -5.35
N ILE A 117 -13.44 -8.77 -5.14
CA ILE A 117 -12.80 -9.75 -6.02
C ILE A 117 -13.18 -11.20 -5.70
N LYS A 118 -13.85 -11.46 -4.56
CA LYS A 118 -14.14 -12.82 -4.08
C LYS A 118 -14.83 -13.70 -5.12
N ASN A 119 -15.86 -13.16 -5.81
CA ASN A 119 -16.63 -13.90 -6.82
C ASN A 119 -15.79 -14.31 -8.04
N ILE A 120 -14.69 -13.61 -8.34
CA ILE A 120 -13.79 -13.97 -9.42
C ILE A 120 -12.82 -15.04 -8.93
N ILE A 121 -12.21 -14.83 -7.76
CA ILE A 121 -11.27 -15.79 -7.19
C ILE A 121 -11.93 -17.14 -6.95
N SER A 122 -13.21 -17.20 -6.52
CA SER A 122 -13.93 -18.45 -6.30
C SER A 122 -14.14 -19.30 -7.57
N LYS A 123 -13.90 -18.73 -8.75
CA LYS A 123 -13.98 -19.43 -10.04
C LYS A 123 -12.64 -19.97 -10.53
N LEU A 124 -11.54 -19.67 -9.83
CA LEU A 124 -10.24 -20.25 -10.14
C LEU A 124 -10.19 -21.71 -9.71
N ASP A 125 -9.48 -22.52 -10.48
CA ASP A 125 -9.25 -23.90 -10.11
C ASP A 125 -8.30 -23.99 -8.90
N GLY A 126 -8.57 -24.91 -8.00
CA GLY A 126 -7.74 -25.18 -6.84
C GLY A 126 -8.49 -25.19 -5.51
N ASN A 127 -7.77 -25.54 -4.45
CA ASN A 127 -8.29 -25.49 -3.08
C ASN A 127 -8.14 -24.07 -2.52
N ILE A 128 -9.23 -23.30 -2.50
CA ILE A 128 -9.24 -21.90 -2.11
C ILE A 128 -9.94 -21.74 -0.77
N GLU A 129 -9.20 -21.20 0.19
CA GLU A 129 -9.75 -20.79 1.49
C GLU A 129 -9.92 -19.26 1.54
N PHE A 130 -11.07 -18.81 2.01
CA PHE A 130 -11.36 -17.37 2.18
C PHE A 130 -11.33 -16.99 3.66
N ILE A 131 -10.34 -16.18 4.04
CA ILE A 131 -10.20 -15.65 5.39
C ILE A 131 -10.66 -14.20 5.40
N ASN A 132 -11.78 -13.93 6.08
CA ASN A 132 -12.27 -12.57 6.28
C ASN A 132 -11.67 -11.97 7.55
N LYS A 133 -11.22 -10.72 7.47
CA LYS A 133 -10.72 -9.95 8.61
C LYS A 133 -11.48 -8.64 8.74
N ASP A 134 -11.94 -8.36 9.94
CA ASP A 134 -12.55 -7.08 10.26
C ASP A 134 -11.48 -5.98 10.41
N ARG A 135 -11.91 -4.74 10.27
CA ARG A 135 -11.03 -3.60 10.51
C ARG A 135 -10.62 -3.54 11.98
N LEU A 136 -9.35 -3.20 12.21
CA LEU A 136 -8.83 -2.96 13.56
C LEU A 136 -9.38 -1.67 14.17
N SER A 137 -9.88 -0.74 13.34
CA SER A 137 -10.48 0.53 13.77
C SER A 137 -11.85 0.73 13.15
N LYS A 138 -12.78 1.34 13.88
CA LYS A 138 -14.11 1.70 13.37
C LYS A 138 -14.00 2.94 12.49
N LEU A 139 -14.79 2.97 11.41
CA LEU A 139 -15.07 4.19 10.63
C LEU A 139 -16.42 4.73 11.06
N ILE A 140 -16.45 6.01 11.40
CA ILE A 140 -17.67 6.70 11.83
C ILE A 140 -17.83 7.92 10.92
N TYR A 141 -19.00 8.03 10.28
CA TYR A 141 -19.34 9.24 9.53
C TYR A 141 -19.66 10.37 10.52
N ASN A 142 -18.96 11.49 10.42
CA ASN A 142 -19.04 12.62 11.35
C ASN A 142 -19.54 13.93 10.70
N GLY A 143 -20.25 13.83 9.57
CA GLY A 143 -20.84 14.97 8.87
C GLY A 143 -19.83 15.82 8.11
N HIS A 144 -20.13 17.12 7.92
CA HIS A 144 -19.26 18.05 7.19
C HIS A 144 -18.67 19.09 8.13
N LYS A 145 -17.47 19.59 7.78
CA LYS A 145 -16.80 20.68 8.51
C LYS A 145 -16.16 21.67 7.54
N LYS A 146 -16.15 22.92 7.93
CA LYS A 146 -15.34 23.94 7.23
C LYS A 146 -13.86 23.71 7.53
N ILE A 147 -12.96 24.02 6.59
CA ILE A 147 -11.50 23.88 6.74
C ILE A 147 -10.99 24.58 8.01
N SER A 148 -11.58 25.74 8.36
CA SER A 148 -11.24 26.46 9.59
C SER A 148 -11.51 25.69 10.90
N ARG A 149 -12.34 24.65 10.85
CA ARG A 149 -12.80 23.87 12.03
C ARG A 149 -12.38 22.39 12.01
N ILE A 150 -11.56 21.99 11.06
CA ILE A 150 -11.03 20.61 11.03
C ILE A 150 -10.11 20.39 12.22
N GLU A 151 -10.09 19.17 12.73
CA GLU A 151 -9.26 18.74 13.85
C GLU A 151 -7.83 18.46 13.41
N ARG A 152 -6.89 18.42 14.37
CA ARG A 152 -5.53 17.93 14.16
C ARG A 152 -5.55 16.44 13.77
N LYS A 153 -4.43 15.94 13.27
CA LYS A 153 -4.29 14.56 12.74
C LYS A 153 -5.32 14.22 11.65
N SER A 154 -5.53 15.19 10.77
CA SER A 154 -6.50 15.08 9.67
C SER A 154 -5.83 14.96 8.32
N ALA A 155 -6.40 14.10 7.47
CA ALA A 155 -6.15 14.10 6.02
C ALA A 155 -7.34 14.71 5.28
N ILE A 156 -7.05 15.55 4.30
CA ILE A 156 -8.03 16.09 3.36
C ILE A 156 -7.73 15.51 2.00
N ILE A 157 -8.70 14.77 1.45
CA ILE A 157 -8.60 14.13 0.15
C ILE A 157 -9.19 15.03 -0.90
N ALA A 158 -8.41 15.39 -1.89
CA ALA A 158 -8.80 16.17 -3.04
C ALA A 158 -8.66 15.36 -4.34
N PHE A 159 -9.40 15.74 -5.36
CA PHE A 159 -9.52 14.96 -6.60
C PHE A 159 -8.74 15.54 -7.78
N SER A 160 -8.07 16.68 -7.58
CA SER A 160 -7.14 17.25 -8.57
C SER A 160 -5.89 17.83 -7.91
N THR A 161 -4.82 17.97 -8.69
CA THR A 161 -3.57 18.58 -8.23
C THR A 161 -3.76 20.03 -7.80
N GLU A 162 -4.55 20.79 -8.56
CA GLU A 162 -4.87 22.20 -8.30
C GLU A 162 -5.60 22.34 -6.96
N GLU A 163 -6.55 21.45 -6.71
CA GLU A 163 -7.32 21.46 -5.48
C GLU A 163 -6.45 21.09 -4.26
N VAL A 164 -5.54 20.12 -4.40
CA VAL A 164 -4.56 19.78 -3.35
C VAL A 164 -3.77 21.01 -2.94
N TYR A 165 -3.21 21.75 -3.90
CA TYR A 165 -2.44 22.95 -3.60
C TYR A 165 -3.29 24.09 -3.03
N ALA A 166 -4.51 24.29 -3.54
CA ALA A 166 -5.42 25.31 -3.02
C ALA A 166 -5.80 25.04 -1.56
N ILE A 167 -6.13 23.79 -1.22
CA ILE A 167 -6.47 23.40 0.15
C ILE A 167 -5.24 23.51 1.06
N ALA A 168 -4.07 23.06 0.63
CA ALA A 168 -2.84 23.16 1.40
C ALA A 168 -2.49 24.61 1.72
N GLU A 169 -2.68 25.51 0.76
CA GLU A 169 -2.46 26.97 0.98
C GLU A 169 -3.49 27.55 1.95
N LEU A 170 -4.75 27.15 1.89
CA LEU A 170 -5.77 27.56 2.87
C LEU A 170 -5.40 27.10 4.29
N ILE A 171 -4.95 25.85 4.44
CA ILE A 171 -4.52 25.32 5.73
C ILE A 171 -3.27 26.07 6.22
N ARG A 172 -2.30 26.34 5.33
CA ARG A 172 -1.11 27.11 5.67
C ARG A 172 -1.46 28.46 6.27
N ARG A 173 -2.42 29.17 5.68
CA ARG A 173 -2.87 30.50 6.18
C ARG A 173 -3.63 30.44 7.50
N GLN A 174 -4.38 29.36 7.74
CA GLN A 174 -5.32 29.30 8.88
C GLN A 174 -4.82 28.43 10.04
N LYS A 175 -3.94 27.45 9.77
CA LYS A 175 -3.60 26.35 10.67
C LYS A 175 -2.10 26.09 10.81
N GLY A 176 -1.24 26.83 10.11
CA GLY A 176 0.21 26.72 10.23
C GLY A 176 0.90 25.90 9.16
N GLY A 177 0.21 24.98 8.49
CA GLY A 177 0.79 24.17 7.41
C GLY A 177 0.16 22.81 7.23
N ALA A 178 0.45 22.19 6.09
CA ALA A 178 0.06 20.83 5.76
C ALA A 178 1.13 20.14 4.92
N ALA A 179 1.32 18.85 5.14
CA ALA A 179 2.07 18.00 4.22
C ALA A 179 1.22 17.69 2.98
N ILE A 180 1.86 17.47 1.84
CA ILE A 180 1.20 17.18 0.56
C ILE A 180 1.63 15.80 0.07
N VAL A 181 0.67 14.93 -0.22
CA VAL A 181 0.93 13.59 -0.78
C VAL A 181 0.11 13.36 -2.03
N MET A 182 0.79 13.20 -3.17
CA MET A 182 0.17 12.94 -4.48
C MET A 182 0.94 11.87 -5.24
N GLY A 183 0.25 11.19 -6.15
CA GLY A 183 0.86 10.20 -7.05
C GLY A 183 1.96 10.78 -7.95
N SER A 184 1.82 12.05 -8.36
CA SER A 184 2.75 12.76 -9.23
C SER A 184 4.06 13.21 -8.55
N LEU A 185 4.16 13.18 -7.23
CA LEU A 185 5.39 13.53 -6.52
C LEU A 185 6.46 12.45 -6.70
N SER A 186 7.72 12.90 -6.78
CA SER A 186 8.84 11.96 -6.73
C SER A 186 8.83 11.16 -5.41
N PRO A 187 9.33 9.93 -5.39
CA PRO A 187 9.39 9.12 -4.16
C PRO A 187 10.09 9.84 -3.00
N LYS A 188 11.20 10.52 -3.30
CA LYS A 188 11.97 11.29 -2.31
C LYS A 188 11.14 12.43 -1.70
N THR A 189 10.47 13.21 -2.55
CA THR A 189 9.61 14.31 -2.10
C THR A 189 8.43 13.79 -1.28
N ARG A 190 7.80 12.70 -1.74
CA ARG A 190 6.67 12.09 -1.05
C ARG A 190 7.08 11.59 0.35
N ASN A 191 8.22 10.90 0.47
CA ASN A 191 8.73 10.45 1.76
C ASN A 191 8.97 11.63 2.70
N ALA A 192 9.62 12.71 2.22
CA ALA A 192 9.84 13.90 3.02
C ALA A 192 8.54 14.56 3.51
N GLN A 193 7.46 14.54 2.70
CA GLN A 193 6.14 15.02 3.11
C GLN A 193 5.48 14.10 4.16
N VAL A 194 5.64 12.79 4.01
CA VAL A 194 5.17 11.81 4.99
C VAL A 194 5.91 11.98 6.31
N ASP A 195 7.24 12.13 6.27
CA ASP A 195 8.07 12.36 7.44
C ASP A 195 7.69 13.66 8.16
N LEU A 196 7.43 14.74 7.40
CA LEU A 196 6.99 16.02 7.93
C LEU A 196 5.68 15.92 8.72
N TYR A 197 4.75 15.08 8.26
CA TYR A 197 3.52 14.80 8.97
C TYR A 197 3.74 13.88 10.18
N GLN A 198 4.53 12.82 10.02
CA GLN A 198 4.77 11.83 11.08
C GLN A 198 5.62 12.37 12.23
N SER A 199 6.54 13.31 11.95
CA SER A 199 7.31 14.01 12.99
C SER A 199 6.44 14.92 13.87
N GLY A 200 5.23 15.29 13.40
CA GLY A 200 4.34 16.23 14.07
C GLY A 200 4.67 17.71 13.80
N ASP A 201 5.55 17.99 12.82
CA ASP A 201 5.84 19.36 12.40
C ASP A 201 4.62 20.03 11.75
N VAL A 202 3.72 19.21 11.18
CA VAL A 202 2.41 19.65 10.71
C VAL A 202 1.32 18.67 11.16
N ASP A 203 0.14 19.20 11.51
CA ASP A 203 -1.00 18.43 11.99
C ASP A 203 -1.95 17.97 10.85
N TYR A 204 -1.71 18.44 9.64
CA TYR A 204 -2.62 18.26 8.50
C TYR A 204 -1.89 17.67 7.31
N LEU A 205 -2.63 16.85 6.58
CA LEU A 205 -2.18 16.28 5.32
C LEU A 205 -3.20 16.60 4.24
N VAL A 206 -2.75 17.01 3.05
CA VAL A 206 -3.61 17.13 1.87
C VAL A 206 -3.11 16.16 0.83
N ALA A 207 -4.00 15.31 0.33
CA ALA A 207 -3.59 14.22 -0.56
C ALA A 207 -4.63 13.94 -1.64
N THR A 208 -4.18 13.27 -2.69
CA THR A 208 -5.08 12.56 -3.60
C THR A 208 -5.43 11.17 -3.04
N ASP A 209 -6.22 10.40 -3.75
CA ASP A 209 -6.53 8.98 -3.46
C ASP A 209 -5.28 8.10 -3.29
N ALA A 210 -4.12 8.54 -3.78
CA ALA A 210 -2.84 7.87 -3.59
C ALA A 210 -2.49 7.55 -2.12
N ILE A 211 -3.06 8.31 -1.16
CA ILE A 211 -2.90 8.03 0.28
C ILE A 211 -3.56 6.71 0.70
N GLY A 212 -4.64 6.30 0.02
CA GLY A 212 -5.37 5.07 0.32
C GLY A 212 -4.63 3.78 -0.04
N MET A 213 -3.55 3.89 -0.79
CA MET A 213 -2.80 2.75 -1.29
C MET A 213 -1.53 2.50 -0.47
N GLY A 214 -1.70 2.02 0.77
CA GLY A 214 -0.60 1.41 1.51
C GLY A 214 0.35 2.35 2.25
N ILE A 215 0.07 3.64 2.33
CA ILE A 215 0.83 4.54 3.22
C ILE A 215 0.24 4.41 4.63
N ASN A 216 1.05 3.92 5.56
CA ASN A 216 0.62 3.82 6.96
C ASN A 216 0.80 5.17 7.64
N MET A 217 -0.30 5.85 7.91
CA MET A 217 -0.33 7.15 8.57
C MET A 217 -1.20 7.13 9.82
N ASP A 218 -0.77 7.82 10.86
CA ASP A 218 -1.54 8.01 12.09
C ASP A 218 -2.55 9.14 11.89
N LEU A 219 -3.74 8.78 11.39
CA LEU A 219 -4.83 9.70 11.07
C LEU A 219 -6.05 9.40 11.93
N ASP A 220 -6.58 10.43 12.59
CA ASP A 220 -7.84 10.35 13.35
C ASP A 220 -9.04 10.74 12.47
N TYR A 221 -8.85 11.65 11.51
CA TYR A 221 -9.94 12.16 10.66
C TYR A 221 -9.54 12.15 9.19
N VAL A 222 -10.51 11.82 8.34
CA VAL A 222 -10.39 11.94 6.88
C VAL A 222 -11.55 12.75 6.35
N TYR A 223 -11.24 13.82 5.64
CA TYR A 223 -12.19 14.69 4.97
C TYR A 223 -12.05 14.54 3.46
N PHE A 224 -13.17 14.53 2.77
CA PHE A 224 -13.21 14.60 1.31
C PHE A 224 -13.62 16.00 0.92
N SER A 225 -12.86 16.62 0.01
CA SER A 225 -13.27 17.88 -0.60
C SER A 225 -14.45 17.65 -1.53
N ASN A 226 -15.31 18.65 -1.63
CA ASN A 226 -16.48 18.64 -2.53
C ASN A 226 -16.19 19.47 -3.76
#